data_fcd4461584536263eeddb78e299d822f
#
_entry.id   fcd4461584536263eeddb78e299d822f
#
_cell.length_a   1.000
_cell.length_b   1.000
_cell.length_c   1.000
_cell.angle_alpha   90.00
_cell.angle_beta   90.00
_cell.angle_gamma   90.00
#
_symmetry.space_group_name_H-M   'P 1'
#
loop_
_entity.id
_entity.type
_entity.pdbx_description
1 polymer ?
#
loop_
_entity_poly.entity_id
_entity_poly.type
_entity_poly.pdbx_seq_one_letter_code
_entity_poly.pdbx_strand_id
1 'polypeptide(L)'
;MDYHDLPERESKYFAKFALPEIIPVILRLLARQEEDADEDEWNISMAAGTCLTLLAQAVGDPIVTIVITFIESNIKSPDWHSREAAVMTFGSILDGPDPALLTPLVTQALPILIEMMRDPNPHVKDTTAWTLGRICDILITTIKPEVHLQPLVTALVSGLSENPRIICNACWALMTLSDQMNDGDENPPTGHLSVYYEGIVTALMSVTDR
;
A
#
# COMPACT_ATOMS: atom_id res chain seq x y z
N MET A 1 -8.66 -24.50 -3.25
CA MET A 1 -10.04 -24.93 -3.02
C MET A 1 -10.91 -23.95 -3.78
N ASP A 2 -11.46 -24.41 -4.91
CA ASP A 2 -12.39 -23.57 -5.67
C ASP A 2 -13.77 -23.67 -5.00
N TYR A 3 -14.13 -22.62 -4.28
CA TYR A 3 -15.49 -22.47 -3.74
C TYR A 3 -16.39 -21.94 -4.87
N HIS A 4 -16.88 -22.82 -5.74
CA HIS A 4 -17.85 -22.47 -6.78
C HIS A 4 -19.30 -22.44 -6.29
N ASP A 5 -19.57 -22.86 -5.07
CA ASP A 5 -20.92 -22.89 -4.52
C ASP A 5 -21.20 -21.63 -3.69
N LEU A 6 -22.35 -21.01 -3.94
CA LEU A 6 -22.86 -19.92 -3.11
C LEU A 6 -22.98 -20.39 -1.66
N PRO A 7 -22.63 -19.55 -0.67
CA PRO A 7 -22.75 -19.93 0.73
C PRO A 7 -24.19 -20.33 1.07
N GLU A 8 -24.36 -21.46 1.76
CA GLU A 8 -25.67 -21.98 2.16
C GLU A 8 -26.45 -21.09 3.12
N ARG A 9 -25.77 -20.09 3.72
CA ARG A 9 -26.37 -19.17 4.69
C ARG A 9 -26.01 -17.73 4.35
N GLU A 10 -26.98 -16.85 4.48
CA GLU A 10 -26.73 -15.41 4.38
C GLU A 10 -25.86 -14.92 5.54
N SER A 11 -24.97 -13.95 5.25
CA SER A 11 -24.16 -13.27 6.25
C SER A 11 -25.06 -12.50 7.22
N LYS A 12 -24.75 -12.56 8.52
CA LYS A 12 -25.39 -11.72 9.54
C LYS A 12 -24.70 -10.38 9.73
N TYR A 13 -23.67 -10.08 8.93
CA TYR A 13 -22.92 -8.81 8.92
C TYR A 13 -22.37 -8.39 10.29
N PHE A 14 -22.04 -9.34 11.17
CA PHE A 14 -21.52 -9.06 12.51
C PHE A 14 -20.27 -8.15 12.48
N ALA A 15 -19.35 -8.36 11.55
CA ALA A 15 -18.17 -7.53 11.39
C ALA A 15 -18.55 -6.06 11.18
N LYS A 16 -19.54 -5.77 10.31
CA LYS A 16 -20.02 -4.41 10.04
C LYS A 16 -20.58 -3.74 11.28
N PHE A 17 -21.36 -4.46 12.08
CA PHE A 17 -21.93 -3.92 13.32
C PHE A 17 -20.85 -3.67 14.39
N ALA A 18 -19.80 -4.48 14.42
CA ALA A 18 -18.72 -4.38 15.39
C ALA A 18 -17.64 -3.35 15.03
N LEU A 19 -17.63 -2.78 13.82
CA LEU A 19 -16.62 -1.83 13.37
C LEU A 19 -16.35 -0.68 14.35
N PRO A 20 -17.37 0.02 14.90
CA PRO A 20 -17.13 1.14 15.81
C PRO A 20 -16.37 0.77 17.08
N GLU A 21 -16.48 -0.49 17.51
CA GLU A 21 -15.81 -1.01 18.71
C GLU A 21 -14.42 -1.57 18.38
N ILE A 22 -14.27 -2.25 17.23
CA ILE A 22 -13.04 -2.96 16.86
C ILE A 22 -12.02 -2.01 16.27
N ILE A 23 -12.41 -1.12 15.34
CA ILE A 23 -11.46 -0.26 14.62
C ILE A 23 -10.61 0.60 15.55
N PRO A 24 -11.13 1.28 16.58
CA PRO A 24 -10.30 2.06 17.50
C PRO A 24 -9.24 1.23 18.23
N VAL A 25 -9.50 -0.05 18.46
CA VAL A 25 -8.52 -0.97 19.06
C VAL A 25 -7.43 -1.31 18.07
N ILE A 26 -7.80 -1.69 16.82
CA ILE A 26 -6.85 -2.04 15.76
C ILE A 26 -5.93 -0.86 15.46
N LEU A 27 -6.46 0.36 15.31
CA LEU A 27 -5.66 1.56 15.03
C LEU A 27 -4.64 1.85 16.14
N ARG A 28 -4.99 1.61 17.40
CA ARG A 28 -4.04 1.72 18.52
C ARG A 28 -2.96 0.64 18.50
N LEU A 29 -3.31 -0.57 18.03
CA LEU A 29 -2.34 -1.66 17.91
C LEU A 29 -1.40 -1.44 16.73
N LEU A 30 -1.85 -0.84 15.63
CA LEU A 30 -1.00 -0.43 14.52
C LEU A 30 0.11 0.54 14.94
N ALA A 31 -0.17 1.44 15.90
CA ALA A 31 0.81 2.38 16.42
C ALA A 31 1.72 1.81 17.52
N ARG A 32 1.75 0.49 17.71
CA ARG A 32 2.61 -0.22 18.67
C ARG A 32 3.74 -0.97 17.97
N GLN A 33 4.44 -0.29 17.08
CA GLN A 33 5.66 -0.85 16.48
C GLN A 33 6.78 -0.83 17.53
N GLU A 34 7.60 -1.86 17.53
CA GLU A 34 8.77 -1.98 18.40
C GLU A 34 10.01 -1.57 17.58
N GLU A 35 10.81 -0.62 18.09
CA GLU A 35 12.00 -0.11 17.41
C GLU A 35 13.08 -1.19 17.20
N ASP A 36 13.17 -2.14 18.13
CA ASP A 36 14.18 -3.21 18.18
C ASP A 36 13.60 -4.59 17.81
N ALA A 37 12.36 -4.65 17.26
CA ALA A 37 11.79 -5.93 16.85
C ALA A 37 12.66 -6.57 15.76
N ASP A 38 12.92 -7.88 15.92
CA ASP A 38 13.57 -8.66 14.86
C ASP A 38 12.71 -8.54 13.59
N GLU A 39 13.32 -8.10 12.48
CA GLU A 39 12.60 -7.76 11.24
C GLU A 39 11.77 -8.92 10.70
N ASP A 40 12.13 -10.16 11.05
CA ASP A 40 11.45 -11.39 10.64
C ASP A 40 10.40 -11.87 11.65
N GLU A 41 10.26 -11.24 12.82
CA GLU A 41 9.33 -11.68 13.85
C GLU A 41 7.93 -11.06 13.67
N TRP A 42 6.92 -11.94 13.72
CA TRP A 42 5.52 -11.54 13.66
C TRP A 42 5.13 -10.74 14.91
N ASN A 43 4.71 -9.50 14.73
CA ASN A 43 4.41 -8.58 15.82
C ASN A 43 2.95 -8.11 15.84
N ILE A 44 2.58 -7.37 16.90
CA ILE A 44 1.22 -6.88 17.13
C ILE A 44 0.75 -5.94 16.00
N SER A 45 1.63 -5.07 15.52
CA SER A 45 1.31 -4.12 14.46
C SER A 45 1.00 -4.85 13.14
N MET A 46 1.80 -5.85 12.76
CA MET A 46 1.56 -6.68 11.57
C MET A 46 0.24 -7.45 11.66
N ALA A 47 -0.06 -8.03 12.84
CA ALA A 47 -1.32 -8.71 13.09
C ALA A 47 -2.52 -7.75 12.97
N ALA A 48 -2.38 -6.53 13.47
CA ALA A 48 -3.41 -5.50 13.37
C ALA A 48 -3.64 -5.06 11.91
N GLY A 49 -2.57 -4.89 11.11
CA GLY A 49 -2.66 -4.60 9.68
C GLY A 49 -3.39 -5.69 8.89
N THR A 50 -3.03 -6.95 9.14
CA THR A 50 -3.72 -8.10 8.53
C THR A 50 -5.19 -8.15 8.93
N CYS A 51 -5.50 -7.93 10.21
CA CYS A 51 -6.88 -7.90 10.69
C CYS A 51 -7.67 -6.78 10.01
N LEU A 52 -7.08 -5.59 9.85
CA LEU A 52 -7.71 -4.46 9.17
C LEU A 52 -8.01 -4.75 7.70
N THR A 53 -7.06 -5.38 6.99
CA THR A 53 -7.25 -5.80 5.58
C THR A 53 -8.42 -6.78 5.45
N LEU A 54 -8.48 -7.80 6.30
CA LEU A 54 -9.57 -8.78 6.30
C LEU A 54 -10.93 -8.15 6.65
N LEU A 55 -10.93 -7.18 7.56
CA LEU A 55 -12.15 -6.42 7.88
C LEU A 55 -12.61 -5.57 6.70
N ALA A 56 -11.69 -4.89 6.00
CA ALA A 56 -12.02 -4.10 4.82
C ALA A 56 -12.66 -4.96 3.74
N GLN A 57 -12.09 -6.12 3.44
CA GLN A 57 -12.67 -7.09 2.51
C GLN A 57 -14.06 -7.61 2.94
N ALA A 58 -14.25 -7.82 4.26
CA ALA A 58 -15.51 -8.34 4.79
C ALA A 58 -16.65 -7.33 4.82
N VAL A 59 -16.35 -6.04 5.01
CA VAL A 59 -17.37 -5.01 5.25
C VAL A 59 -17.51 -3.99 4.11
N GLY A 60 -16.50 -3.85 3.27
CA GLY A 60 -16.49 -2.88 2.15
C GLY A 60 -16.50 -1.42 2.61
N ASP A 61 -17.25 -0.57 1.91
CA ASP A 61 -17.31 0.88 2.08
C ASP A 61 -17.42 1.44 3.51
N PRO A 62 -18.19 0.84 4.43
CA PRO A 62 -18.34 1.36 5.77
C PRO A 62 -17.03 1.58 6.54
N ILE A 63 -15.97 0.84 6.23
CA ILE A 63 -14.70 0.98 6.94
C ILE A 63 -14.03 2.33 6.63
N VAL A 64 -14.17 2.82 5.39
CA VAL A 64 -13.50 4.02 4.89
C VAL A 64 -13.85 5.23 5.76
N THR A 65 -15.14 5.45 6.03
CA THR A 65 -15.60 6.59 6.80
C THR A 65 -15.11 6.58 8.25
N ILE A 66 -14.82 5.40 8.79
CA ILE A 66 -14.35 5.26 10.19
C ILE A 66 -12.85 5.54 10.29
N VAL A 67 -12.05 5.09 9.29
CA VAL A 67 -10.58 5.20 9.37
C VAL A 67 -10.03 6.49 8.77
N ILE A 68 -10.77 7.17 7.88
CA ILE A 68 -10.24 8.33 7.14
C ILE A 68 -9.75 9.45 8.06
N THR A 69 -10.49 9.75 9.11
CA THR A 69 -10.10 10.79 10.09
C THR A 69 -8.80 10.44 10.82
N PHE A 70 -8.58 9.16 11.11
CA PHE A 70 -7.32 8.71 11.70
C PHE A 70 -6.15 8.92 10.71
N ILE A 71 -6.32 8.54 9.45
CA ILE A 71 -5.31 8.71 8.40
C ILE A 71 -4.94 10.19 8.25
N GLU A 72 -5.93 11.06 8.05
CA GLU A 72 -5.72 12.51 7.87
C GLU A 72 -5.02 13.17 9.06
N SER A 73 -5.35 12.74 10.28
CA SER A 73 -4.77 13.29 11.50
C SER A 73 -3.33 12.84 11.75
N ASN A 74 -2.92 11.69 11.23
CA ASN A 74 -1.65 11.04 11.57
C ASN A 74 -0.64 10.98 10.43
N ILE A 75 -1.05 11.10 9.18
CA ILE A 75 -0.16 10.96 8.00
C ILE A 75 1.01 11.97 8.01
N LYS A 76 0.87 13.11 8.68
CA LYS A 76 1.89 14.16 8.85
C LYS A 76 2.32 14.36 10.30
N SER A 77 2.08 13.38 11.16
CA SER A 77 2.48 13.43 12.57
C SER A 77 4.00 13.59 12.72
N PRO A 78 4.51 14.33 13.72
CA PRO A 78 5.94 14.33 14.04
C PRO A 78 6.42 12.95 14.52
N ASP A 79 5.54 12.15 15.12
CA ASP A 79 5.80 10.78 15.55
C ASP A 79 5.72 9.81 14.38
N TRP A 80 6.80 9.06 14.14
CA TRP A 80 6.87 8.12 13.02
C TRP A 80 5.92 6.91 13.19
N HIS A 81 5.65 6.47 14.42
CA HIS A 81 4.70 5.38 14.69
C HIS A 81 3.30 5.74 14.18
N SER A 82 2.90 6.99 14.42
CA SER A 82 1.63 7.53 13.95
C SER A 82 1.59 7.64 12.42
N ARG A 83 2.71 8.10 11.79
CA ARG A 83 2.78 8.18 10.32
C ARG A 83 2.71 6.81 9.68
N GLU A 84 3.49 5.86 10.19
CA GLU A 84 3.49 4.47 9.66
C GLU A 84 2.12 3.83 9.83
N ALA A 85 1.48 3.93 11.01
CA ALA A 85 0.14 3.42 11.25
C ALA A 85 -0.91 4.03 10.31
N ALA A 86 -0.78 5.32 9.97
CA ALA A 86 -1.67 5.97 9.01
C ALA A 86 -1.49 5.40 7.59
N VAL A 87 -0.25 5.21 7.15
CA VAL A 87 0.07 4.61 5.83
C VAL A 87 -0.40 3.15 5.77
N MET A 88 -0.12 2.36 6.82
CA MET A 88 -0.58 0.97 6.92
C MET A 88 -2.11 0.89 6.88
N THR A 89 -2.80 1.77 7.61
CA THR A 89 -4.26 1.85 7.60
C THR A 89 -4.77 2.13 6.18
N PHE A 90 -4.17 3.09 5.48
CA PHE A 90 -4.56 3.43 4.12
C PHE A 90 -4.35 2.27 3.15
N GLY A 91 -3.16 1.65 3.16
CA GLY A 91 -2.86 0.48 2.32
C GLY A 91 -3.78 -0.70 2.58
N SER A 92 -4.16 -0.93 3.85
CA SER A 92 -5.01 -2.06 4.26
C SER A 92 -6.46 -1.96 3.76
N ILE A 93 -6.98 -0.75 3.54
CA ILE A 93 -8.37 -0.55 3.11
C ILE A 93 -8.55 -0.42 1.59
N LEU A 94 -7.49 -0.59 0.80
CA LEU A 94 -7.58 -0.45 -0.66
C LEU A 94 -8.32 -1.61 -1.33
N ASP A 95 -8.50 -2.73 -0.64
CA ASP A 95 -9.23 -3.90 -1.12
C ASP A 95 -10.48 -4.15 -0.25
N GLY A 96 -11.61 -4.29 -0.92
CA GLY A 96 -12.93 -4.49 -0.29
C GLY A 96 -13.93 -3.36 -0.54
N PRO A 97 -13.61 -2.09 -0.26
CA PRO A 97 -14.47 -0.96 -0.65
C PRO A 97 -14.55 -0.77 -2.17
N ASP A 98 -15.63 -0.10 -2.61
CA ASP A 98 -15.82 0.24 -4.03
C ASP A 98 -14.65 1.10 -4.55
N PRO A 99 -14.00 0.71 -5.65
CA PRO A 99 -12.96 1.50 -6.30
C PRO A 99 -13.38 2.94 -6.62
N ALA A 100 -14.65 3.18 -6.94
CA ALA A 100 -15.17 4.52 -7.19
C ALA A 100 -15.10 5.43 -5.94
N LEU A 101 -15.29 4.84 -4.74
CA LEU A 101 -15.13 5.55 -3.48
C LEU A 101 -13.65 5.81 -3.14
N LEU A 102 -12.78 4.86 -3.45
CA LEU A 102 -11.34 4.96 -3.15
C LEU A 102 -10.57 5.87 -4.11
N THR A 103 -10.98 5.95 -5.39
CA THR A 103 -10.28 6.74 -6.42
C THR A 103 -9.98 8.18 -6.01
N PRO A 104 -10.92 8.99 -5.51
CA PRO A 104 -10.62 10.35 -5.10
C PRO A 104 -9.66 10.41 -3.89
N LEU A 105 -9.76 9.47 -2.96
CA LEU A 105 -8.88 9.39 -1.79
C LEU A 105 -7.45 9.05 -2.20
N VAL A 106 -7.29 8.06 -3.08
CA VAL A 106 -5.97 7.66 -3.63
C VAL A 106 -5.36 8.80 -4.44
N THR A 107 -6.16 9.49 -5.27
CA THR A 107 -5.67 10.62 -6.06
C THR A 107 -5.11 11.74 -5.17
N GLN A 108 -5.71 11.99 -4.02
CA GLN A 108 -5.20 12.97 -3.04
C GLN A 108 -4.00 12.48 -2.25
N ALA A 109 -3.98 11.19 -1.90
CA ALA A 109 -2.92 10.60 -1.09
C ALA A 109 -1.64 10.33 -1.89
N LEU A 110 -1.74 10.02 -3.19
CA LEU A 110 -0.63 9.57 -4.00
C LEU A 110 0.59 10.50 -3.98
N PRO A 111 0.46 11.83 -4.14
CA PRO A 111 1.61 12.74 -4.03
C PRO A 111 2.26 12.72 -2.64
N ILE A 112 1.46 12.54 -1.59
CA ILE A 112 1.93 12.48 -0.20
C ILE A 112 2.72 11.18 0.01
N LEU A 113 2.18 10.04 -0.45
CA LEU A 113 2.83 8.74 -0.35
C LEU A 113 4.16 8.70 -1.14
N ILE A 114 4.19 9.28 -2.34
CA ILE A 114 5.43 9.40 -3.12
C ILE A 114 6.50 10.18 -2.33
N GLU A 115 6.13 11.26 -1.66
CA GLU A 115 7.06 12.04 -0.83
C GLU A 115 7.48 11.27 0.43
N MET A 116 6.61 10.45 1.02
CA MET A 116 6.91 9.63 2.19
C MET A 116 7.93 8.51 1.92
N MET A 117 8.23 8.19 0.66
CA MET A 117 9.40 7.36 0.32
C MET A 117 10.73 8.00 0.73
N ARG A 118 10.73 9.29 1.08
CA ARG A 118 11.88 10.03 1.63
C ARG A 118 11.80 10.26 3.14
N ASP A 119 10.87 9.60 3.83
CA ASP A 119 10.74 9.73 5.29
C ASP A 119 12.05 9.36 5.98
N PRO A 120 12.47 10.08 7.03
CA PRO A 120 13.69 9.75 7.77
C PRO A 120 13.63 8.37 8.46
N ASN A 121 12.43 7.85 8.74
CA ASN A 121 12.25 6.56 9.37
C ASN A 121 12.07 5.43 8.33
N PRO A 122 12.87 4.34 8.40
CA PRO A 122 12.80 3.24 7.44
C PRO A 122 11.49 2.45 7.50
N HIS A 123 10.82 2.33 8.66
CA HIS A 123 9.53 1.66 8.77
C HIS A 123 8.44 2.40 7.99
N VAL A 124 8.45 3.73 8.02
CA VAL A 124 7.52 4.55 7.21
C VAL A 124 7.78 4.34 5.72
N LYS A 125 9.05 4.30 5.28
CA LYS A 125 9.40 4.04 3.87
C LYS A 125 8.96 2.64 3.43
N ASP A 126 9.18 1.62 4.27
CA ASP A 126 8.80 0.23 4.01
C ASP A 126 7.30 0.09 3.77
N THR A 127 6.49 0.56 4.72
CA THR A 127 5.02 0.55 4.62
C THR A 127 4.52 1.42 3.46
N THR A 128 5.21 2.51 3.14
CA THR A 128 4.87 3.37 2.00
C THR A 128 5.12 2.66 0.67
N ALA A 129 6.26 1.98 0.51
CA ALA A 129 6.57 1.21 -0.69
C ALA A 129 5.52 0.09 -0.91
N TRP A 130 5.16 -0.63 0.16
CA TRP A 130 4.08 -1.62 0.13
C TRP A 130 2.74 -1.01 -0.29
N THR A 131 2.36 0.12 0.31
CA THR A 131 1.10 0.82 0.00
C THR A 131 1.06 1.29 -1.46
N LEU A 132 2.17 1.82 -1.98
CA LEU A 132 2.27 2.21 -3.40
C LEU A 132 2.13 0.99 -4.32
N GLY A 133 2.72 -0.16 -3.96
CA GLY A 133 2.53 -1.42 -4.67
C GLY A 133 1.06 -1.85 -4.70
N ARG A 134 0.35 -1.74 -3.57
CA ARG A 134 -1.10 -2.00 -3.47
C ARG A 134 -1.93 -1.09 -4.39
N ILE A 135 -1.57 0.20 -4.46
CA ILE A 135 -2.24 1.14 -5.39
C ILE A 135 -2.00 0.73 -6.84
N CYS A 136 -0.77 0.34 -7.19
CA CYS A 136 -0.45 -0.15 -8.53
C CYS A 136 -1.25 -1.40 -8.89
N ASP A 137 -1.44 -2.31 -7.94
CA ASP A 137 -2.15 -3.56 -8.14
C ASP A 137 -3.67 -3.38 -8.30
N ILE A 138 -4.29 -2.63 -7.39
CA ILE A 138 -5.74 -2.60 -7.25
C ILE A 138 -6.37 -1.39 -7.96
N LEU A 139 -5.67 -0.25 -7.99
CA LEU A 139 -6.21 1.05 -8.43
C LEU A 139 -5.30 1.75 -9.45
N ILE A 140 -4.71 0.98 -10.37
CA ILE A 140 -3.78 1.52 -11.40
C ILE A 140 -4.37 2.70 -12.17
N THR A 141 -5.68 2.74 -12.39
CA THR A 141 -6.38 3.82 -13.09
C THR A 141 -6.29 5.18 -12.41
N THR A 142 -5.89 5.22 -11.12
CA THR A 142 -5.64 6.46 -10.38
C THR A 142 -4.28 7.07 -10.74
N ILE A 143 -3.36 6.27 -11.26
CA ILE A 143 -2.02 6.70 -11.66
C ILE A 143 -2.08 7.29 -13.05
N LYS A 144 -2.10 8.62 -13.14
CA LYS A 144 -2.06 9.35 -14.41
C LYS A 144 -0.61 9.41 -14.89
N PRO A 145 -0.27 8.81 -16.04
CA PRO A 145 1.12 8.71 -16.51
C PRO A 145 1.83 10.08 -16.58
N GLU A 146 1.15 11.10 -17.07
CA GLU A 146 1.73 12.42 -17.31
C GLU A 146 2.05 13.18 -16.01
N VAL A 147 1.40 12.80 -14.88
CA VAL A 147 1.52 13.51 -13.61
C VAL A 147 2.28 12.70 -12.57
N HIS A 148 1.96 11.41 -12.47
CA HIS A 148 2.37 10.59 -11.34
C HIS A 148 3.52 9.63 -11.67
N LEU A 149 3.68 9.20 -12.94
CA LEU A 149 4.57 8.10 -13.27
C LEU A 149 6.03 8.44 -12.98
N GLN A 150 6.51 9.60 -13.43
CA GLN A 150 7.90 10.00 -13.20
C GLN A 150 8.24 10.09 -11.70
N PRO A 151 7.50 10.83 -10.86
CA PRO A 151 7.81 10.90 -9.44
C PRO A 151 7.65 9.55 -8.73
N LEU A 152 6.67 8.72 -9.11
CA LEU A 152 6.47 7.39 -8.55
C LEU A 152 7.65 6.46 -8.85
N VAL A 153 8.04 6.34 -10.13
CA VAL A 153 9.19 5.51 -10.53
C VAL A 153 10.47 6.00 -9.87
N THR A 154 10.69 7.31 -9.82
CA THR A 154 11.87 7.89 -9.15
C THR A 154 11.90 7.52 -7.66
N ALA A 155 10.78 7.60 -6.96
CA ALA A 155 10.68 7.27 -5.55
C ALA A 155 10.92 5.76 -5.31
N LEU A 156 10.29 4.89 -6.11
CA LEU A 156 10.48 3.43 -5.99
C LEU A 156 11.92 3.00 -6.33
N VAL A 157 12.51 3.57 -7.36
CA VAL A 157 13.93 3.31 -7.72
C VAL A 157 14.87 3.77 -6.60
N SER A 158 14.59 4.89 -5.93
CA SER A 158 15.38 5.31 -4.77
C SER A 158 15.30 4.32 -3.62
N GLY A 159 14.14 3.66 -3.44
CA GLY A 159 13.93 2.60 -2.45
C GLY A 159 14.83 1.36 -2.65
N LEU A 160 15.29 1.11 -3.89
CA LEU A 160 16.23 0.01 -4.19
C LEU A 160 17.65 0.21 -3.58
N SER A 161 17.93 1.37 -3.01
CA SER A 161 19.20 1.66 -2.31
C SER A 161 19.09 1.60 -0.78
N GLU A 162 17.94 1.24 -0.26
CA GLU A 162 17.62 1.20 1.17
C GLU A 162 17.89 -0.20 1.79
N ASN A 163 17.26 -0.50 2.93
CA ASN A 163 17.35 -1.82 3.57
C ASN A 163 16.59 -2.90 2.77
N PRO A 164 16.84 -4.20 3.03
CA PRO A 164 16.25 -5.30 2.26
C PRO A 164 14.71 -5.30 2.19
N ARG A 165 14.01 -4.90 3.25
CA ARG A 165 12.55 -4.86 3.27
C ARG A 165 12.00 -3.80 2.31
N ILE A 166 12.57 -2.60 2.35
CA ILE A 166 12.19 -1.51 1.44
C ILE A 166 12.49 -1.92 -0.01
N ILE A 167 13.67 -2.56 -0.24
CA ILE A 167 14.02 -3.09 -1.56
C ILE A 167 12.95 -4.09 -2.05
N CYS A 168 12.56 -5.06 -1.22
CA CYS A 168 11.54 -6.05 -1.59
C CYS A 168 10.22 -5.39 -1.98
N ASN A 169 9.71 -4.46 -1.17
CA ASN A 169 8.47 -3.78 -1.44
C ASN A 169 8.57 -2.84 -2.67
N ALA A 170 9.71 -2.16 -2.86
CA ALA A 170 9.95 -1.34 -4.04
C ALA A 170 10.03 -2.19 -5.33
N CYS A 171 10.70 -3.34 -5.29
CA CYS A 171 10.73 -4.30 -6.40
C CYS A 171 9.33 -4.80 -6.74
N TRP A 172 8.57 -5.20 -5.72
CA TRP A 172 7.19 -5.65 -5.91
C TRP A 172 6.31 -4.55 -6.53
N ALA A 173 6.40 -3.32 -6.03
CA ALA A 173 5.66 -2.18 -6.56
C ALA A 173 6.04 -1.87 -8.03
N LEU A 174 7.33 -1.91 -8.39
CA LEU A 174 7.80 -1.71 -9.76
C LEU A 174 7.35 -2.83 -10.69
N MET A 175 7.40 -4.09 -10.23
CA MET A 175 6.88 -5.24 -10.98
C MET A 175 5.38 -5.08 -11.27
N THR A 176 4.59 -4.82 -10.24
CA THR A 176 3.14 -4.65 -10.36
C THR A 176 2.78 -3.47 -11.26
N LEU A 177 3.49 -2.33 -11.12
CA LEU A 177 3.32 -1.18 -11.99
C LEU A 177 3.61 -1.54 -13.45
N SER A 178 4.67 -2.33 -13.70
CA SER A 178 5.04 -2.78 -15.04
C SER A 178 3.98 -3.70 -15.65
N ASP A 179 3.48 -4.65 -14.87
CA ASP A 179 2.45 -5.59 -15.33
C ASP A 179 1.14 -4.87 -15.67
N GLN A 180 0.72 -3.92 -14.83
CA GLN A 180 -0.53 -3.19 -15.02
C GLN A 180 -0.48 -2.12 -16.12
N MET A 181 0.71 -1.60 -16.43
CA MET A 181 0.92 -0.62 -17.49
C MET A 181 1.43 -1.22 -18.82
N ASN A 182 1.49 -2.54 -18.91
CA ASN A 182 1.86 -3.22 -20.12
C ASN A 182 0.66 -3.29 -21.09
N ASP A 183 0.76 -2.60 -22.21
CA ASP A 183 -0.31 -2.51 -23.21
C ASP A 183 -0.42 -3.77 -24.12
N GLY A 184 0.13 -4.92 -23.67
CA GLY A 184 0.02 -6.19 -24.40
C GLY A 184 1.20 -6.52 -25.30
N ASP A 185 0.97 -7.37 -26.33
CA ASP A 185 1.99 -8.03 -27.16
C ASP A 185 2.78 -7.12 -28.13
N GLU A 186 2.81 -5.81 -27.94
CA GLU A 186 3.59 -4.92 -28.81
C GLU A 186 5.09 -5.07 -28.53
N ASN A 187 5.84 -5.35 -29.58
CA ASN A 187 7.30 -5.48 -29.52
C ASN A 187 7.95 -4.56 -30.56
N PRO A 188 8.66 -3.49 -30.18
CA PRO A 188 9.03 -3.11 -28.81
C PRO A 188 7.85 -2.52 -28.01
N PRO A 189 7.88 -2.66 -26.66
CA PRO A 189 6.83 -2.10 -25.81
C PRO A 189 6.81 -0.57 -25.95
N THR A 190 5.65 -0.04 -26.37
CA THR A 190 5.43 1.41 -26.58
C THR A 190 4.78 2.07 -25.37
N GLY A 191 4.55 1.31 -24.29
CA GLY A 191 3.88 1.78 -23.09
C GLY A 191 4.59 2.94 -22.38
N HIS A 192 3.84 3.64 -21.55
CA HIS A 192 4.30 4.82 -20.78
C HIS A 192 5.56 4.56 -19.93
N LEU A 193 5.82 3.32 -19.55
CA LEU A 193 7.02 2.92 -18.79
C LEU A 193 8.28 2.76 -19.64
N SER A 194 8.18 2.69 -20.95
CA SER A 194 9.31 2.39 -21.86
C SER A 194 10.50 3.33 -21.64
N VAL A 195 10.24 4.62 -21.39
CA VAL A 195 11.28 5.64 -21.14
C VAL A 195 12.02 5.46 -19.82
N TYR A 196 11.51 4.66 -18.91
CA TYR A 196 12.10 4.40 -17.59
C TYR A 196 12.77 3.03 -17.50
N TYR A 197 12.57 2.11 -18.47
CA TYR A 197 13.07 0.73 -18.39
C TYR A 197 14.57 0.64 -18.19
N GLU A 198 15.35 1.41 -18.93
CA GLU A 198 16.82 1.37 -18.80
C GLU A 198 17.24 1.73 -17.37
N GLY A 199 16.64 2.79 -16.77
CA GLY A 199 16.93 3.22 -15.42
C GLY A 199 16.50 2.19 -14.38
N ILE A 200 15.30 1.60 -14.54
CA ILE A 200 14.77 0.57 -13.63
C ILE A 200 15.67 -0.67 -13.69
N VAL A 201 16.00 -1.18 -14.87
CA VAL A 201 16.85 -2.38 -15.05
C VAL A 201 18.23 -2.14 -14.46
N THR A 202 18.85 -0.98 -14.75
CA THR A 202 20.16 -0.63 -14.19
C THR A 202 20.13 -0.60 -12.66
N ALA A 203 19.10 -0.03 -12.06
CA ALA A 203 18.94 0.01 -10.61
C ALA A 203 18.74 -1.40 -10.02
N LEU A 204 17.92 -2.24 -10.63
CA LEU A 204 17.70 -3.63 -10.20
C LEU A 204 18.99 -4.46 -10.30
N MET A 205 19.76 -4.33 -11.39
CA MET A 205 21.04 -5.00 -11.53
C MET A 205 22.03 -4.58 -10.43
N SER A 206 22.05 -3.31 -10.05
CA SER A 206 22.91 -2.83 -8.97
C SER A 206 22.57 -3.41 -7.59
N VAL A 207 21.33 -3.87 -7.37
CA VAL A 207 20.91 -4.55 -6.14
C VAL A 207 21.50 -5.98 -6.07
N THR A 208 21.56 -6.67 -7.22
CA THR A 208 22.06 -8.06 -7.28
C THR A 208 23.57 -8.16 -7.11
N ASP A 209 24.30 -7.06 -7.31
CA ASP A 209 25.77 -7.01 -7.20
C ASP A 209 26.25 -6.67 -5.75
N ARG A 210 25.33 -6.51 -4.79
CA ARG A 210 25.62 -6.22 -3.37
C ARG A 210 25.57 -7.46 -2.52
#